data_7980edf41082332a55bd6c0fbc07883b
#
_entry.id   7980edf41082332a55bd6c0fbc07883b
#
_cell.length_a   1.000
_cell.length_b   1.000
_cell.length_c   1.000
_cell.angle_alpha   90.00
_cell.angle_beta   90.00
_cell.angle_gamma   90.00
#
_symmetry.space_group_name_H-M   'P 1'
#
loop_
_entity.id
_entity.type
_entity.pdbx_description
1 polymer ?
#
loop_
_entity_poly.entity_id
_entity_poly.type
_entity_poly.pdbx_seq_one_letter_code
_entity_poly.pdbx_strand_id
1 'polypeptide(L)'
;MRLISRLIVSSRPISWINTAFPFAAAYFIATGEVTAQLIIGTLFFLIPYNLLMYGVNDVFDYESDLANPRKGGIEGALLEPKYHAATLWISTISCAPFVVYLLVSGSAEASLILLLVLFAVVAYSAKHLRFKEIPVLDSFTSAVHFVGPMLFGLSLGHGNLLNPVVALATLAFMLWGMASHAFGAIQDIQADR
;
A
#
# COMPACT_ATOMS: atom_id res chain seq x y z
N MET A 1 -2.19 -8.75 24.10
CA MET A 1 -2.50 -7.42 23.51
C MET A 1 -3.96 -7.42 23.04
N ARG A 2 -4.69 -6.28 23.15
CA ARG A 2 -6.05 -6.15 22.61
C ARG A 2 -6.01 -6.12 21.07
N LEU A 3 -7.09 -6.52 20.38
CA LEU A 3 -7.22 -6.53 18.91
C LEU A 3 -6.76 -5.18 18.29
N ILE A 4 -7.23 -4.06 18.82
CA ILE A 4 -6.88 -2.71 18.32
C ILE A 4 -5.36 -2.50 18.28
N SER A 5 -4.63 -2.89 19.34
CA SER A 5 -3.18 -2.77 19.37
C SER A 5 -2.49 -3.62 18.28
N ARG A 6 -3.04 -4.81 17.99
CA ARG A 6 -2.53 -5.65 16.89
C ARG A 6 -2.77 -5.01 15.53
N LEU A 7 -3.96 -4.45 15.29
CA LEU A 7 -4.28 -3.76 14.05
C LEU A 7 -3.39 -2.53 13.81
N ILE A 8 -3.12 -1.74 14.87
CA ILE A 8 -2.20 -0.60 14.77
C ILE A 8 -0.79 -1.06 14.41
N VAL A 9 -0.27 -2.10 15.07
CA VAL A 9 1.07 -2.63 14.75
C VAL A 9 1.10 -3.21 13.32
N SER A 10 0.07 -3.95 12.93
CA SER A 10 -0.06 -4.50 11.57
C SER A 10 -0.10 -3.40 10.50
N SER A 11 -0.74 -2.25 10.77
CA SER A 11 -0.74 -1.13 9.82
C SER A 11 0.61 -0.44 9.62
N ARG A 12 1.62 -0.79 10.41
CA ARG A 12 2.99 -0.25 10.35
C ARG A 12 3.03 1.29 10.35
N PRO A 13 2.74 1.97 11.49
CA PRO A 13 2.63 3.43 11.55
C PRO A 13 3.82 4.19 11.00
N ILE A 14 5.03 3.63 11.09
CA ILE A 14 6.25 4.23 10.52
C ILE A 14 6.18 4.35 8.98
N SER A 15 5.39 3.48 8.33
CA SER A 15 5.24 3.45 6.86
C SER A 15 4.07 4.29 6.36
N TRP A 16 3.21 4.82 7.23
CA TRP A 16 2.02 5.58 6.81
C TRP A 16 2.34 6.76 5.90
N ILE A 17 3.43 7.46 6.20
CA ILE A 17 3.87 8.60 5.40
C ILE A 17 4.28 8.22 3.98
N ASN A 18 4.79 7.00 3.79
CA ASN A 18 5.33 6.55 2.52
C ASN A 18 4.25 6.36 1.43
N THR A 19 2.99 6.24 1.82
CA THR A 19 1.85 6.14 0.91
C THR A 19 1.02 7.42 0.88
N ALA A 20 0.81 8.05 2.04
CA ALA A 20 0.04 9.27 2.16
C ALA A 20 0.74 10.49 1.54
N PHE A 21 2.04 10.65 1.76
CA PHE A 21 2.79 11.79 1.22
C PHE A 21 2.87 11.80 -0.31
N PRO A 22 3.21 10.70 -1.00
CA PRO A 22 3.19 10.67 -2.45
C PRO A 22 1.84 11.04 -3.06
N PHE A 23 0.73 10.53 -2.49
CA PHE A 23 -0.61 10.93 -2.90
C PHE A 23 -0.85 12.43 -2.69
N ALA A 24 -0.62 12.93 -1.47
CA ALA A 24 -0.92 14.31 -1.10
C ALA A 24 -0.10 15.30 -1.90
N ALA A 25 1.21 15.05 -2.05
CA ALA A 25 2.11 15.90 -2.83
C ALA A 25 1.70 15.93 -4.30
N ALA A 26 1.42 14.77 -4.91
CA ALA A 26 1.03 14.67 -6.30
C ALA A 26 -0.30 15.39 -6.59
N TYR A 27 -1.30 15.17 -5.74
CA TYR A 27 -2.59 15.87 -5.86
C TYR A 27 -2.43 17.38 -5.71
N PHE A 28 -1.68 17.84 -4.68
CA PHE A 28 -1.46 19.27 -4.45
C PHE A 28 -0.68 19.92 -5.58
N ILE A 29 0.33 19.25 -6.14
CA ILE A 29 1.07 19.74 -7.31
C ILE A 29 0.14 19.90 -8.53
N ALA A 30 -0.82 18.98 -8.71
CA ALA A 30 -1.74 19.01 -9.83
C ALA A 30 -2.79 20.14 -9.70
N THR A 31 -3.27 20.40 -8.47
CA THR A 31 -4.40 21.32 -8.26
C THR A 31 -4.00 22.69 -7.68
N GLY A 32 -2.93 22.75 -6.89
CA GLY A 32 -2.58 23.91 -6.07
C GLY A 32 -3.52 24.17 -4.89
N GLU A 33 -4.49 23.28 -4.61
CA GLU A 33 -5.59 23.53 -3.69
C GLU A 33 -5.70 22.47 -2.60
N VAL A 34 -6.18 22.89 -1.43
CA VAL A 34 -6.55 21.99 -0.33
C VAL A 34 -8.05 21.72 -0.40
N THR A 35 -8.40 20.58 -0.95
CA THR A 35 -9.79 20.16 -1.17
C THR A 35 -10.19 19.02 -0.24
N ALA A 36 -11.49 18.67 -0.21
CA ALA A 36 -11.96 17.48 0.48
C ALA A 36 -11.33 16.19 -0.08
N GLN A 37 -11.08 16.13 -1.39
CA GLN A 37 -10.41 14.98 -2.03
C GLN A 37 -8.98 14.82 -1.53
N LEU A 38 -8.22 15.92 -1.40
CA LEU A 38 -6.88 15.88 -0.81
C LEU A 38 -6.91 15.34 0.61
N ILE A 39 -7.79 15.87 1.46
CA ILE A 39 -7.85 15.50 2.88
C ILE A 39 -8.29 14.03 3.02
N ILE A 40 -9.39 13.64 2.38
CA ILE A 40 -9.96 12.29 2.48
C ILE A 40 -9.01 11.26 1.87
N GLY A 41 -8.41 11.55 0.71
CA GLY A 41 -7.43 10.67 0.08
C GLY A 41 -6.16 10.52 0.91
N THR A 42 -5.66 11.62 1.50
CA THR A 42 -4.51 11.55 2.41
C THR A 42 -4.81 10.67 3.63
N LEU A 43 -5.97 10.85 4.27
CA LEU A 43 -6.39 10.01 5.39
C LEU A 43 -6.56 8.54 4.99
N PHE A 44 -7.08 8.28 3.78
CA PHE A 44 -7.19 6.94 3.23
C PHE A 44 -5.83 6.27 3.10
N PHE A 45 -4.88 6.91 2.43
CA PHE A 45 -3.54 6.36 2.25
C PHE A 45 -2.71 6.37 3.53
N LEU A 46 -3.06 7.18 4.53
CA LEU A 46 -2.37 7.19 5.82
C LEU A 46 -2.67 5.94 6.65
N ILE A 47 -3.93 5.56 6.84
CA ILE A 47 -4.30 4.50 7.79
C ILE A 47 -5.02 3.32 7.12
N PRO A 48 -6.22 3.46 6.52
CA PRO A 48 -6.97 2.31 5.99
C PRO A 48 -6.21 1.52 4.94
N TYR A 49 -5.57 2.21 4.00
CA TYR A 49 -4.77 1.59 2.95
C TYR A 49 -3.59 0.79 3.51
N ASN A 50 -2.84 1.35 4.47
CA ASN A 50 -1.74 0.63 5.10
C ASN A 50 -2.23 -0.55 5.94
N LEU A 51 -3.37 -0.41 6.63
CA LEU A 51 -3.96 -1.52 7.35
C LEU A 51 -4.40 -2.64 6.39
N LEU A 52 -4.96 -2.30 5.22
CA LEU A 52 -5.30 -3.29 4.20
C LEU A 52 -4.04 -3.97 3.66
N MET A 53 -3.07 -3.19 3.21
CA MET A 53 -1.84 -3.69 2.58
C MET A 53 -1.05 -4.62 3.49
N TYR A 54 -0.72 -4.15 4.69
CA TYR A 54 0.07 -4.92 5.63
C TYR A 54 -0.75 -5.95 6.40
N GLY A 55 -2.03 -5.67 6.67
CA GLY A 55 -2.91 -6.63 7.33
C GLY A 55 -3.19 -7.87 6.48
N VAL A 56 -3.39 -7.70 5.17
CA VAL A 56 -3.49 -8.83 4.23
C VAL A 56 -2.18 -9.61 4.20
N ASN A 57 -1.04 -8.91 4.14
CA ASN A 57 0.27 -9.54 4.18
C ASN A 57 0.47 -10.36 5.47
N ASP A 58 0.29 -9.76 6.65
CA ASP A 58 0.51 -10.43 7.95
C ASP A 58 -0.43 -11.65 8.15
N VAL A 59 -1.62 -11.66 7.52
CA VAL A 59 -2.53 -12.81 7.58
C VAL A 59 -2.07 -13.97 6.70
N PHE A 60 -1.68 -13.67 5.45
CA PHE A 60 -1.31 -14.72 4.49
C PHE A 60 0.13 -15.23 4.66
N ASP A 61 0.96 -14.50 5.41
CA ASP A 61 2.36 -14.83 5.65
C ASP A 61 2.64 -15.37 7.04
N TYR A 62 1.61 -15.59 7.84
CA TYR A 62 1.75 -15.97 9.24
C TYR A 62 2.73 -17.13 9.47
N GLU A 63 2.67 -18.18 8.66
CA GLU A 63 3.54 -19.37 8.80
C GLU A 63 5.02 -19.03 8.51
N SER A 64 5.31 -18.25 7.47
CA SER A 64 6.67 -17.80 7.17
C SER A 64 7.16 -16.78 8.19
N ASP A 65 6.28 -15.89 8.65
CA ASP A 65 6.59 -14.87 9.64
C ASP A 65 6.95 -15.45 11.02
N LEU A 66 6.43 -16.62 11.37
CA LEU A 66 6.80 -17.34 12.60
C LEU A 66 8.29 -17.72 12.62
N ALA A 67 8.86 -18.01 11.45
CA ALA A 67 10.27 -18.37 11.31
C ALA A 67 11.20 -17.15 11.23
N ASN A 68 10.65 -15.94 10.99
CA ASN A 68 11.44 -14.72 10.79
C ASN A 68 11.67 -13.97 12.12
N PRO A 69 12.93 -13.90 12.64
CA PRO A 69 13.24 -13.25 13.92
C PRO A 69 13.02 -11.73 13.90
N ARG A 70 12.85 -11.10 12.73
CA ARG A 70 12.61 -9.67 12.57
C ARG A 70 11.11 -9.31 12.78
N LYS A 71 10.22 -10.31 12.72
CA LYS A 71 8.78 -10.12 12.90
C LYS A 71 8.38 -10.02 14.37
N GLY A 72 7.25 -9.37 14.61
CA GLY A 72 6.73 -9.10 15.96
C GLY A 72 7.15 -7.76 16.56
N GLY A 73 7.93 -6.95 15.82
CA GLY A 73 8.39 -5.62 16.21
C GLY A 73 7.91 -4.52 15.25
N ILE A 74 8.83 -3.61 14.88
CA ILE A 74 8.56 -2.48 13.97
C ILE A 74 8.22 -2.95 12.56
N GLU A 75 8.75 -4.11 12.13
CA GLU A 75 8.62 -4.64 10.77
C GLU A 75 7.33 -5.44 10.52
N GLY A 76 6.41 -5.44 11.45
CA GLY A 76 5.10 -6.08 11.31
C GLY A 76 4.68 -6.88 12.53
N ALA A 77 3.39 -7.19 12.60
CA ALA A 77 2.83 -7.97 13.69
C ALA A 77 2.98 -9.46 13.41
N LEU A 78 3.40 -10.24 14.41
CA LEU A 78 3.04 -11.66 14.45
C LEU A 78 1.57 -11.74 14.81
N LEU A 79 0.71 -11.87 13.79
CA LEU A 79 -0.73 -11.79 13.94
C LEU A 79 -1.31 -13.18 14.18
N GLU A 80 -1.64 -13.48 15.44
CA GLU A 80 -2.20 -14.79 15.83
C GLU A 80 -3.45 -15.15 14.99
N PRO A 81 -3.64 -16.44 14.58
CA PRO A 81 -4.75 -16.87 13.70
C PRO A 81 -6.14 -16.44 14.13
N LYS A 82 -6.37 -16.33 15.47
CA LYS A 82 -7.65 -15.85 16.02
C LYS A 82 -8.03 -14.43 15.59
N TYR A 83 -7.06 -13.63 15.11
CA TYR A 83 -7.28 -12.25 14.66
C TYR A 83 -7.35 -12.12 13.12
N HIS A 84 -7.04 -13.17 12.36
CA HIS A 84 -6.94 -13.11 10.90
C HIS A 84 -8.25 -12.62 10.26
N ALA A 85 -9.38 -13.28 10.55
CA ALA A 85 -10.67 -12.90 10.00
C ALA A 85 -11.06 -11.47 10.39
N ALA A 86 -10.86 -11.08 11.66
CA ALA A 86 -11.16 -9.74 12.13
C ALA A 86 -10.29 -8.69 11.41
N THR A 87 -8.99 -8.97 11.18
CA THR A 87 -8.09 -8.07 10.47
C THR A 87 -8.53 -7.86 9.03
N LEU A 88 -8.84 -8.94 8.29
CA LEU A 88 -9.32 -8.84 6.90
C LEU A 88 -10.64 -8.05 6.81
N TRP A 89 -11.59 -8.31 7.70
CA TRP A 89 -12.86 -7.58 7.71
C TRP A 89 -12.68 -6.10 8.07
N ILE A 90 -11.94 -5.80 9.14
CA ILE A 90 -11.76 -4.43 9.61
C ILE A 90 -10.97 -3.61 8.57
N SER A 91 -9.91 -4.16 7.99
CA SER A 91 -9.16 -3.47 6.93
C SER A 91 -10.04 -3.18 5.70
N THR A 92 -10.84 -4.15 5.24
CA THR A 92 -11.76 -3.96 4.11
C THR A 92 -12.85 -2.93 4.42
N ILE A 93 -13.52 -3.06 5.57
CA ILE A 93 -14.61 -2.16 5.96
C ILE A 93 -14.08 -0.74 6.20
N SER A 94 -12.90 -0.58 6.79
CA SER A 94 -12.30 0.74 7.00
C SER A 94 -11.93 1.44 5.68
N CYS A 95 -11.58 0.68 4.64
CA CYS A 95 -11.31 1.23 3.31
C CYS A 95 -12.59 1.63 2.56
N ALA A 96 -13.69 0.89 2.73
CA ALA A 96 -14.88 1.00 1.90
C ALA A 96 -15.43 2.43 1.76
N PRO A 97 -15.67 3.23 2.82
CA PRO A 97 -16.23 4.57 2.68
C PRO A 97 -15.30 5.52 1.91
N PHE A 98 -13.98 5.39 2.11
CA PHE A 98 -13.00 6.19 1.38
C PHE A 98 -12.97 5.82 -0.11
N VAL A 99 -12.92 4.52 -0.41
CA VAL A 99 -12.90 4.03 -1.80
C VAL A 99 -14.16 4.47 -2.54
N VAL A 100 -15.35 4.33 -1.94
CA VAL A 100 -16.60 4.79 -2.55
C VAL A 100 -16.54 6.29 -2.83
N TYR A 101 -16.13 7.10 -1.86
CA TYR A 101 -16.01 8.54 -2.05
C TYR A 101 -15.03 8.89 -3.19
N LEU A 102 -13.84 8.29 -3.20
CA LEU A 102 -12.79 8.56 -4.17
C LEU A 102 -13.17 8.11 -5.59
N LEU A 103 -13.89 7.00 -5.72
CA LEU A 103 -14.42 6.54 -7.01
C LEU A 103 -15.53 7.47 -7.55
N VAL A 104 -16.45 7.91 -6.69
CA VAL A 104 -17.55 8.79 -7.09
C VAL A 104 -17.06 10.20 -7.42
N SER A 105 -16.04 10.69 -6.71
CA SER A 105 -15.49 12.03 -6.90
C SER A 105 -14.36 12.11 -7.94
N GLY A 106 -13.85 10.97 -8.40
CA GLY A 106 -12.75 10.89 -9.36
C GLY A 106 -13.21 10.72 -10.81
N SER A 107 -12.28 10.92 -11.74
CA SER A 107 -12.46 10.56 -13.15
C SER A 107 -12.41 9.04 -13.36
N ALA A 108 -12.82 8.56 -14.55
CA ALA A 108 -12.68 7.15 -14.90
C ALA A 108 -11.22 6.68 -14.88
N GLU A 109 -10.28 7.53 -15.29
CA GLU A 109 -8.84 7.26 -15.24
C GLU A 109 -8.35 7.11 -13.78
N ALA A 110 -8.69 8.08 -12.92
CA ALA A 110 -8.34 8.00 -11.50
C ALA A 110 -8.96 6.75 -10.84
N SER A 111 -10.21 6.45 -11.15
CA SER A 111 -10.90 5.25 -10.63
C SER A 111 -10.19 3.96 -11.07
N LEU A 112 -9.77 3.86 -12.34
CA LEU A 112 -9.01 2.72 -12.82
C LEU A 112 -7.67 2.57 -12.08
N ILE A 113 -6.93 3.66 -11.88
CA ILE A 113 -5.67 3.65 -11.14
C ILE A 113 -5.90 3.18 -9.70
N LEU A 114 -6.91 3.71 -9.01
CA LEU A 114 -7.23 3.30 -7.64
C LEU A 114 -7.54 1.80 -7.56
N LEU A 115 -8.35 1.29 -8.49
CA LEU A 115 -8.70 -0.14 -8.52
C LEU A 115 -7.48 -1.02 -8.81
N LEU A 116 -6.57 -0.61 -9.70
CA LEU A 116 -5.33 -1.33 -9.97
C LEU A 116 -4.40 -1.32 -8.75
N VAL A 117 -4.31 -0.22 -8.02
CA VAL A 117 -3.54 -0.10 -6.78
C VAL A 117 -4.09 -1.04 -5.70
N LEU A 118 -5.41 -1.06 -5.52
CA LEU A 118 -6.06 -1.98 -4.57
C LEU A 118 -5.93 -3.44 -4.98
N PHE A 119 -6.03 -3.72 -6.29
CA PHE A 119 -5.75 -5.05 -6.82
C PHE A 119 -4.32 -5.50 -6.52
N ALA A 120 -3.32 -4.63 -6.73
CA ALA A 120 -1.92 -4.92 -6.43
C ALA A 120 -1.71 -5.27 -4.95
N VAL A 121 -2.37 -4.53 -4.03
CA VAL A 121 -2.34 -4.82 -2.58
C VAL A 121 -2.81 -6.24 -2.27
N VAL A 122 -3.94 -6.64 -2.86
CA VAL A 122 -4.49 -7.98 -2.63
C VAL A 122 -3.64 -9.05 -3.33
N ALA A 123 -3.28 -8.82 -4.60
CA ALA A 123 -2.54 -9.77 -5.42
C ALA A 123 -1.14 -10.08 -4.88
N TYR A 124 -0.53 -9.14 -4.17
CA TYR A 124 0.79 -9.31 -3.59
C TYR A 124 0.88 -10.53 -2.67
N SER A 125 -0.08 -10.70 -1.74
CA SER A 125 -0.04 -11.75 -0.72
C SER A 125 -1.16 -12.76 -0.78
N ALA A 126 -2.30 -12.46 -1.44
CA ALA A 126 -3.47 -13.33 -1.42
C ALA A 126 -3.20 -14.71 -2.02
N LYS A 127 -3.77 -15.74 -1.40
CA LYS A 127 -3.70 -17.11 -1.88
C LYS A 127 -4.09 -17.20 -3.36
N HIS A 128 -3.34 -17.96 -4.13
CA HIS A 128 -3.46 -18.17 -5.59
C HIS A 128 -2.93 -17.05 -6.49
N LEU A 129 -2.64 -15.85 -5.99
CA LEU A 129 -1.98 -14.79 -6.74
C LEU A 129 -0.50 -14.67 -6.34
N ARG A 130 -0.21 -14.36 -5.08
CA ARG A 130 1.11 -14.33 -4.45
C ARG A 130 2.21 -13.74 -5.33
N PHE A 131 1.98 -12.54 -5.86
CA PHE A 131 2.95 -11.86 -6.74
C PHE A 131 4.31 -11.67 -6.10
N LYS A 132 4.35 -11.63 -4.77
CA LYS A 132 5.59 -11.57 -3.99
C LYS A 132 6.51 -12.79 -4.13
N GLU A 133 6.00 -13.94 -4.63
CA GLU A 133 6.79 -15.14 -4.86
C GLU A 133 7.36 -15.21 -6.28
N ILE A 134 7.00 -14.25 -7.14
CA ILE A 134 7.43 -14.22 -8.54
C ILE A 134 8.57 -13.22 -8.69
N PRO A 135 9.79 -13.67 -9.07
CA PRO A 135 10.93 -12.77 -9.26
C PRO A 135 10.60 -11.59 -10.16
N VAL A 136 11.10 -10.40 -9.84
CA VAL A 136 10.83 -9.11 -10.49
C VAL A 136 9.42 -8.59 -10.23
N LEU A 137 8.37 -9.42 -10.35
CA LEU A 137 6.98 -9.03 -10.07
C LEU A 137 6.80 -8.66 -8.59
N ASP A 138 7.51 -9.32 -7.70
CA ASP A 138 7.59 -9.02 -6.28
C ASP A 138 8.02 -7.56 -6.05
N SER A 139 9.22 -7.19 -6.47
CA SER A 139 9.74 -5.82 -6.29
C SER A 139 8.94 -4.77 -7.07
N PHE A 140 8.44 -5.13 -8.26
CA PHE A 140 7.55 -4.26 -9.04
C PHE A 140 6.25 -3.97 -8.29
N THR A 141 5.55 -5.00 -7.83
CA THR A 141 4.27 -4.86 -7.11
C THR A 141 4.47 -4.13 -5.78
N SER A 142 5.56 -4.42 -5.08
CA SER A 142 5.94 -3.68 -3.87
C SER A 142 6.12 -2.19 -4.16
N ALA A 143 6.82 -1.81 -5.25
CA ALA A 143 6.98 -0.41 -5.64
C ALA A 143 5.64 0.24 -6.03
N VAL A 144 4.73 -0.49 -6.67
CA VAL A 144 3.38 0.00 -7.03
C VAL A 144 2.59 0.45 -5.80
N HIS A 145 2.78 -0.17 -4.64
CA HIS A 145 2.10 0.24 -3.40
C HIS A 145 2.40 1.70 -2.98
N PHE A 146 3.52 2.26 -3.43
CA PHE A 146 3.96 3.62 -3.12
C PHE A 146 3.80 4.58 -4.31
N VAL A 147 4.14 4.10 -5.50
CA VAL A 147 4.02 4.88 -6.76
C VAL A 147 2.56 5.01 -7.17
N GLY A 148 1.74 3.99 -6.94
CA GLY A 148 0.31 4.00 -7.25
C GLY A 148 -0.46 5.14 -6.57
N PRO A 149 -0.31 5.38 -5.27
CA PRO A 149 -0.87 6.56 -4.60
C PRO A 149 -0.47 7.89 -5.26
N MET A 150 0.79 8.05 -5.70
CA MET A 150 1.25 9.23 -6.44
C MET A 150 0.50 9.39 -7.77
N LEU A 151 0.43 8.35 -8.56
CA LEU A 151 -0.26 8.37 -9.86
C LEU A 151 -1.75 8.63 -9.69
N PHE A 152 -2.37 8.03 -8.68
CA PHE A 152 -3.77 8.27 -8.34
C PHE A 152 -3.98 9.74 -7.95
N GLY A 153 -3.12 10.31 -7.10
CA GLY A 153 -3.19 11.71 -6.70
C GLY A 153 -3.10 12.67 -7.88
N LEU A 154 -2.15 12.43 -8.80
CA LEU A 154 -2.04 13.21 -10.03
C LEU A 154 -3.29 13.13 -10.89
N SER A 155 -3.79 11.91 -11.15
CA SER A 155 -4.98 11.72 -11.99
C SER A 155 -6.25 12.26 -11.35
N LEU A 156 -6.42 12.11 -10.02
CA LEU A 156 -7.53 12.68 -9.27
C LEU A 156 -7.54 14.22 -9.32
N GLY A 157 -6.35 14.84 -9.31
CA GLY A 157 -6.15 16.28 -9.49
C GLY A 157 -6.15 16.73 -10.95
N HIS A 158 -6.52 15.87 -11.91
CA HIS A 158 -6.51 16.15 -13.36
C HIS A 158 -5.12 16.52 -13.92
N GLY A 159 -4.04 16.04 -13.29
CA GLY A 159 -2.68 16.20 -13.78
C GLY A 159 -2.43 15.36 -15.04
N ASN A 160 -1.54 15.83 -15.89
CA ASN A 160 -1.18 15.12 -17.13
C ASN A 160 -0.15 14.01 -16.86
N LEU A 161 -0.60 12.77 -16.81
CA LEU A 161 0.26 11.59 -16.60
C LEU A 161 1.25 11.34 -17.75
N LEU A 162 0.96 11.85 -18.96
CA LEU A 162 1.82 11.71 -20.14
C LEU A 162 2.89 12.80 -20.20
N ASN A 163 2.93 13.72 -19.25
CA ASN A 163 4.00 14.73 -19.18
C ASN A 163 5.35 14.02 -18.99
N PRO A 164 6.38 14.31 -19.79
CA PRO A 164 7.69 13.66 -19.69
C PRO A 164 8.35 13.76 -18.31
N VAL A 165 8.16 14.88 -17.60
CA VAL A 165 8.68 15.05 -16.23
C VAL A 165 7.98 14.11 -15.27
N VAL A 166 6.65 13.97 -15.39
CA VAL A 166 5.86 13.02 -14.57
C VAL A 166 6.29 11.58 -14.87
N ALA A 167 6.46 11.24 -16.15
CA ALA A 167 6.91 9.90 -16.56
C ALA A 167 8.30 9.58 -16.00
N LEU A 168 9.25 10.51 -16.07
CA LEU A 168 10.60 10.34 -15.51
C LEU A 168 10.57 10.23 -13.98
N ALA A 169 9.80 11.06 -13.30
CA ALA A 169 9.65 10.99 -11.85
C ALA A 169 9.01 9.67 -11.41
N THR A 170 7.99 9.21 -12.14
CA THR A 170 7.34 7.90 -11.91
C THR A 170 8.35 6.76 -12.08
N LEU A 171 9.11 6.77 -13.17
CA LEU A 171 10.14 5.75 -13.43
C LEU A 171 11.21 5.75 -12.33
N ALA A 172 11.71 6.94 -11.95
CA ALA A 172 12.71 7.06 -10.90
C ALA A 172 12.20 6.53 -9.56
N PHE A 173 10.96 6.88 -9.18
CA PHE A 173 10.35 6.39 -7.94
C PHE A 173 10.08 4.88 -7.98
N MET A 174 9.65 4.36 -9.13
CA MET A 174 9.47 2.92 -9.34
C MET A 174 10.79 2.16 -9.19
N LEU A 175 11.85 2.59 -9.87
CA LEU A 175 13.16 1.96 -9.77
C LEU A 175 13.75 2.04 -8.37
N TRP A 176 13.58 3.16 -7.69
CA TRP A 176 13.98 3.30 -6.29
C TRP A 176 13.21 2.34 -5.37
N GLY A 177 11.90 2.24 -5.54
CA GLY A 177 11.06 1.32 -4.78
C GLY A 177 11.45 -0.14 -5.00
N MET A 178 11.66 -0.54 -6.27
CA MET A 178 12.11 -1.89 -6.61
C MET A 178 13.48 -2.21 -6.02
N ALA A 179 14.44 -1.28 -6.12
CA ALA A 179 15.78 -1.46 -5.56
C ALA A 179 15.75 -1.56 -4.03
N SER A 180 14.98 -0.70 -3.37
CA SER A 180 14.81 -0.73 -1.91
C SER A 180 14.19 -2.05 -1.43
N HIS A 181 13.18 -2.54 -2.15
CA HIS A 181 12.55 -3.82 -1.86
C HIS A 181 13.52 -4.99 -2.05
N ALA A 182 14.22 -5.04 -3.19
CA ALA A 182 15.20 -6.08 -3.46
C ALA A 182 16.34 -6.09 -2.42
N PHE A 183 16.79 -4.92 -1.97
CA PHE A 183 17.77 -4.82 -0.89
C PHE A 183 17.23 -5.36 0.43
N GLY A 184 15.97 -5.08 0.77
CA GLY A 184 15.28 -5.65 1.94
C GLY A 184 15.19 -7.18 1.88
N ALA A 185 14.82 -7.72 0.72
CA ALA A 185 14.68 -9.16 0.51
C ALA A 185 16.00 -9.94 0.73
N ILE A 186 17.16 -9.33 0.44
CA ILE A 186 18.47 -9.95 0.71
C ILE A 186 18.66 -10.24 2.21
N GLN A 187 18.08 -9.41 3.08
CA GLN A 187 18.18 -9.57 4.53
C GLN A 187 17.30 -10.73 5.05
N ASP A 188 16.30 -11.14 4.29
CA ASP A 188 15.35 -12.19 4.67
C ASP A 188 15.72 -13.60 4.13
N ILE A 189 16.75 -13.70 3.25
CA ILE A 189 17.17 -14.98 2.62
C ILE A 189 17.43 -16.10 3.64
N GLN A 190 17.90 -15.78 4.85
CA GLN A 190 18.17 -16.79 5.88
C GLN A 190 16.89 -17.27 6.57
N ALA A 191 15.85 -16.46 6.61
CA ALA A 191 14.57 -16.80 7.24
C ALA A 191 13.64 -17.56 6.27
N ASP A 192 13.83 -17.39 4.95
CA ASP A 192 13.03 -18.01 3.91
C ASP A 192 13.57 -19.39 3.45
N ARG A 193 14.68 -19.86 4.02
CA ARG A 193 15.29 -21.19 3.81
C ARG A 193 14.83 -22.20 4.86
#